data_c07f7210c541ded4c9ab7bda46b3d60f
#
_entry.id   c07f7210c541ded4c9ab7bda46b3d60f
#
_cell.length_a   1.000
_cell.length_b   1.000
_cell.length_c   1.000
_cell.angle_alpha   90.00
_cell.angle_beta   90.00
_cell.angle_gamma   90.00
#
_symmetry.space_group_name_H-M   'P 1'
#
loop_
_entity.id
_entity.type
_entity.pdbx_description
1 polymer ?
#
loop_
_entity_poly.entity_id
_entity_poly.type
_entity_poly.pdbx_seq_one_letter_code
_entity_poly.pdbx_strand_id
1 'polypeptide(L)'
;LDAKEKELNKGLDLKGGINVILQISIRDILSGLAENSRNPVFNKALDEADILQKSSDEPYIESFFKAFDAVKSGEKLASPDIFANRTLSDEINFEMTDKETQIVVRRKIDESIVSAFEVLRKRIDKFGVTQPNIQRLGTSGRILVELPGAKDVDRVQNLLQSTAQLEFWETYKNDEFISFLIEANTYLGTQSKAKASLEKDSEKDESSEIDDLLADVANQDSIAPTSNPILDRIVGQGYQGGPVLAQFAS
;
A
#
# COMPACT_ATOMS: atom_id res chain seq x y z
N LEU A 1 2.85 -48.07 -11.51
CA LEU A 1 3.32 -46.65 -11.45
C LEU A 1 2.63 -45.75 -12.49
N ASP A 2 1.93 -46.34 -13.48
CA ASP A 2 1.33 -45.56 -14.60
C ASP A 2 -0.09 -45.02 -14.36
N ALA A 3 -0.69 -45.25 -13.21
CA ALA A 3 -2.06 -44.80 -12.94
C ALA A 3 -2.16 -43.32 -12.51
N LYS A 4 -1.06 -42.72 -12.00
CA LYS A 4 -1.05 -41.32 -11.59
C LYS A 4 -0.88 -40.32 -12.74
N GLU A 5 -0.34 -40.77 -13.88
CA GLU A 5 -0.14 -39.91 -15.05
C GLU A 5 -1.42 -39.70 -15.90
N LYS A 6 -2.46 -40.47 -15.64
CA LYS A 6 -3.75 -40.38 -16.35
C LYS A 6 -4.86 -39.74 -15.53
N GLU A 7 -4.55 -38.96 -14.53
CA GLU A 7 -5.57 -38.20 -13.81
C GLU A 7 -6.12 -37.12 -14.74
N LEU A 8 -7.37 -37.30 -15.15
CA LEU A 8 -8.12 -36.32 -15.95
C LEU A 8 -8.09 -34.97 -15.21
N ASN A 9 -7.68 -33.93 -15.91
CA ASN A 9 -7.71 -32.56 -15.41
C ASN A 9 -9.15 -32.15 -15.11
N LYS A 10 -9.52 -32.25 -13.86
CA LYS A 10 -10.85 -31.87 -13.37
C LYS A 10 -10.86 -30.36 -13.17
N GLY A 11 -11.70 -29.64 -13.89
CA GLY A 11 -11.93 -28.21 -13.69
C GLY A 11 -12.54 -27.87 -12.33
N LEU A 12 -12.82 -26.60 -12.10
CA LEU A 12 -13.42 -26.05 -10.87
C LEU A 12 -14.73 -26.78 -10.48
N ASP A 13 -15.54 -27.17 -11.45
CA ASP A 13 -16.83 -27.86 -11.23
C ASP A 13 -16.69 -29.23 -10.57
N LEU A 14 -15.56 -29.89 -10.72
CA LEU A 14 -15.33 -31.25 -10.22
C LEU A 14 -14.42 -31.32 -8.98
N LYS A 15 -13.50 -30.37 -8.80
CA LYS A 15 -12.59 -30.35 -7.65
C LYS A 15 -12.95 -29.24 -6.64
N GLY A 16 -13.86 -28.33 -6.98
CA GLY A 16 -14.03 -27.07 -6.29
C GLY A 16 -12.82 -26.16 -6.54
N GLY A 17 -12.80 -25.00 -5.97
CA GLY A 17 -11.70 -24.06 -6.11
C GLY A 17 -12.12 -22.62 -5.88
N ILE A 18 -11.21 -21.71 -6.14
CA ILE A 18 -11.41 -20.27 -5.94
C ILE A 18 -11.39 -19.61 -7.31
N ASN A 19 -12.39 -18.77 -7.57
CA ASN A 19 -12.49 -17.92 -8.75
C ASN A 19 -12.53 -16.47 -8.28
N VAL A 20 -11.59 -15.65 -8.72
CA VAL A 20 -11.52 -14.22 -8.40
C VAL A 20 -11.27 -13.38 -9.64
N ILE A 21 -11.90 -12.21 -9.65
CA ILE A 21 -11.60 -11.16 -10.63
C ILE A 21 -10.81 -10.08 -9.90
N LEU A 22 -9.58 -9.88 -10.33
CA LEU A 22 -8.72 -8.79 -9.87
C LEU A 22 -8.84 -7.62 -10.82
N GLN A 23 -8.82 -6.41 -10.29
CA GLN A 23 -8.77 -5.19 -11.07
C GLN A 23 -7.50 -4.41 -10.73
N ILE A 24 -6.71 -4.12 -11.75
CA ILE A 24 -5.54 -3.27 -11.62
C ILE A 24 -6.02 -1.82 -11.49
N SER A 25 -5.49 -1.10 -10.50
CA SER A 25 -5.79 0.31 -10.30
C SER A 25 -5.07 1.15 -11.37
N ILE A 26 -5.83 1.60 -12.37
CA ILE A 26 -5.32 2.52 -13.39
C ILE A 26 -4.97 3.88 -12.75
N ARG A 27 -5.71 4.29 -11.73
CA ARG A 27 -5.40 5.49 -10.93
C ARG A 27 -3.97 5.44 -10.37
N ASP A 28 -3.59 4.31 -9.77
CA ASP A 28 -2.27 4.16 -9.17
C ASP A 28 -1.18 4.11 -10.24
N ILE A 29 -1.45 3.49 -11.39
CA ILE A 29 -0.54 3.54 -12.53
C ILE A 29 -0.32 4.97 -13.00
N LEU A 30 -1.39 5.76 -13.18
CA LEU A 30 -1.29 7.16 -13.57
C LEU A 30 -0.51 7.99 -12.55
N SER A 31 -0.78 7.79 -11.26
CA SER A 31 -0.06 8.44 -10.17
C SER A 31 1.42 8.07 -10.17
N GLY A 32 1.74 6.80 -10.41
CA GLY A 32 3.12 6.31 -10.53
C GLY A 32 3.85 6.88 -11.75
N LEU A 33 3.20 6.93 -12.92
CA LEU A 33 3.74 7.55 -14.13
C LEU A 33 3.99 9.06 -13.96
N ALA A 34 3.18 9.72 -13.12
CA ALA A 34 3.34 11.12 -12.75
C ALA A 34 4.26 11.32 -11.52
N GLU A 35 5.06 10.31 -11.11
CA GLU A 35 5.95 10.35 -9.95
C GLU A 35 5.25 10.83 -8.66
N ASN A 36 4.00 10.43 -8.46
CA ASN A 36 3.11 10.89 -7.37
C ASN A 36 2.98 12.41 -7.34
N SER A 37 2.72 12.99 -8.49
CA SER A 37 2.57 14.42 -8.69
C SER A 37 1.67 15.08 -7.64
N ARG A 38 2.10 16.23 -7.12
CA ARG A 38 1.30 17.09 -6.23
C ARG A 38 0.53 18.16 -6.99
N ASN A 39 0.54 18.12 -8.32
CA ASN A 39 -0.18 19.08 -9.14
C ASN A 39 -1.70 19.02 -8.81
N PRO A 40 -2.32 20.16 -8.42
CA PRO A 40 -3.70 20.15 -7.98
C PRO A 40 -4.70 19.83 -9.11
N VAL A 41 -4.38 20.21 -10.36
CA VAL A 41 -5.22 19.92 -11.52
C VAL A 41 -5.20 18.42 -11.83
N PHE A 42 -4.02 17.80 -11.80
CA PHE A 42 -3.87 16.37 -12.00
C PHE A 42 -4.63 15.55 -10.92
N ASN A 43 -4.45 15.91 -9.66
CA ASN A 43 -5.13 15.20 -8.56
C ASN A 43 -6.64 15.39 -8.63
N LYS A 44 -7.10 16.60 -8.95
CA LYS A 44 -8.54 16.87 -9.15
C LYS A 44 -9.10 16.06 -10.33
N ALA A 45 -8.33 15.93 -11.42
CA ALA A 45 -8.74 15.11 -12.55
C ALA A 45 -8.87 13.61 -12.19
N LEU A 46 -7.99 13.09 -11.33
CA LEU A 46 -8.09 11.71 -10.81
C LEU A 46 -9.36 11.55 -9.96
N ASP A 47 -9.66 12.50 -9.08
CA ASP A 47 -10.84 12.44 -8.20
C ASP A 47 -12.15 12.54 -9.02
N GLU A 48 -12.20 13.40 -10.02
CA GLU A 48 -13.35 13.50 -10.94
C GLU A 48 -13.49 12.24 -11.81
N ALA A 49 -12.37 11.63 -12.23
CA ALA A 49 -12.40 10.35 -12.96
C ALA A 49 -12.99 9.22 -12.11
N ASP A 50 -12.69 9.18 -10.81
CA ASP A 50 -13.28 8.21 -9.88
C ASP A 50 -14.80 8.37 -9.76
N ILE A 51 -15.29 9.62 -9.82
CA ILE A 51 -16.72 9.91 -9.80
C ILE A 51 -17.37 9.46 -11.11
N LEU A 52 -16.76 9.81 -12.25
CA LEU A 52 -17.26 9.43 -13.57
C LEU A 52 -17.30 7.90 -13.74
N GLN A 53 -16.30 7.19 -13.24
CA GLN A 53 -16.22 5.74 -13.32
C GLN A 53 -17.39 5.03 -12.59
N LYS A 54 -17.95 5.63 -11.54
CA LYS A 54 -19.12 5.05 -10.82
C LYS A 54 -20.40 5.08 -11.65
N SER A 55 -20.49 5.98 -12.61
CA SER A 55 -21.67 6.21 -13.45
C SER A 55 -21.49 5.79 -14.91
N SER A 56 -20.32 5.29 -15.28
CA SER A 56 -19.96 4.96 -16.67
C SER A 56 -19.25 3.61 -16.73
N ASP A 57 -19.55 2.83 -17.78
CA ASP A 57 -18.85 1.59 -18.11
C ASP A 57 -17.61 1.84 -18.97
N GLU A 58 -17.23 3.09 -19.21
CA GLU A 58 -16.05 3.45 -19.99
C GLU A 58 -14.76 3.04 -19.25
N PRO A 59 -13.66 2.77 -19.98
CA PRO A 59 -12.36 2.54 -19.36
C PRO A 59 -11.93 3.76 -18.51
N TYR A 60 -11.36 3.52 -17.34
CA TYR A 60 -10.92 4.58 -16.41
C TYR A 60 -10.05 5.65 -17.06
N ILE A 61 -9.17 5.25 -17.99
CA ILE A 61 -8.28 6.16 -18.70
C ILE A 61 -9.06 7.21 -19.52
N GLU A 62 -10.19 6.82 -20.11
CA GLU A 62 -11.04 7.76 -20.85
C GLU A 62 -11.73 8.74 -19.92
N SER A 63 -12.22 8.26 -18.80
CA SER A 63 -12.78 9.08 -17.73
C SER A 63 -11.77 10.09 -17.20
N PHE A 64 -10.51 9.66 -17.02
CA PHE A 64 -9.42 10.55 -16.59
C PHE A 64 -9.12 11.65 -17.63
N PHE A 65 -9.01 11.31 -18.91
CA PHE A 65 -8.74 12.33 -19.93
C PHE A 65 -9.90 13.32 -20.06
N LYS A 66 -11.13 12.86 -20.01
CA LYS A 66 -12.32 13.75 -19.98
C LYS A 66 -12.30 14.66 -18.76
N ALA A 67 -12.02 14.11 -17.58
CA ALA A 67 -11.93 14.88 -16.34
C ALA A 67 -10.80 15.90 -16.40
N PHE A 68 -9.62 15.52 -16.91
CA PHE A 68 -8.50 16.45 -17.07
C PHE A 68 -8.84 17.59 -18.02
N ASP A 69 -9.44 17.30 -19.17
CA ASP A 69 -9.88 18.32 -20.13
C ASP A 69 -10.92 19.31 -19.54
N ALA A 70 -11.75 18.83 -18.62
CA ALA A 70 -12.75 19.67 -17.95
C ALA A 70 -12.16 20.59 -16.85
N VAL A 71 -11.11 20.12 -16.15
CA VAL A 71 -10.53 20.85 -14.99
C VAL A 71 -9.28 21.65 -15.34
N LYS A 72 -8.63 21.38 -16.50
CA LYS A 72 -7.41 22.06 -16.90
C LYS A 72 -7.66 23.54 -17.16
N SER A 73 -6.92 24.40 -16.51
CA SER A 73 -6.96 25.85 -16.69
C SER A 73 -5.76 26.35 -17.50
N GLY A 74 -5.53 25.73 -18.68
CA GLY A 74 -4.36 26.02 -19.51
C GLY A 74 -3.14 25.13 -19.23
N GLU A 75 -3.23 24.23 -18.27
CA GLU A 75 -2.20 23.20 -18.03
C GLU A 75 -2.25 22.11 -19.10
N LYS A 76 -1.10 21.47 -19.32
CA LYS A 76 -0.94 20.38 -20.29
C LYS A 76 -0.62 19.08 -19.55
N LEU A 77 -1.05 17.95 -20.12
CA LEU A 77 -0.60 16.63 -19.66
C LEU A 77 0.94 16.49 -19.75
N ALA A 78 1.55 17.12 -20.77
CA ALA A 78 3.00 17.17 -20.95
C ALA A 78 3.70 18.21 -20.03
N SER A 79 3.12 18.54 -18.88
CA SER A 79 3.79 19.37 -17.87
C SER A 79 4.89 18.57 -17.16
N PRO A 80 6.03 19.20 -16.79
CA PRO A 80 7.07 18.57 -15.96
C PRO A 80 6.55 18.02 -14.63
N ASP A 81 5.54 18.66 -14.07
CA ASP A 81 4.90 18.26 -12.82
C ASP A 81 3.90 17.09 -13.01
N ILE A 82 3.65 16.66 -14.23
CA ILE A 82 2.70 15.57 -14.55
C ILE A 82 3.44 14.48 -15.31
N PHE A 83 3.45 14.50 -16.64
CA PHE A 83 4.01 13.40 -17.44
C PHE A 83 5.31 13.74 -18.17
N ALA A 84 5.69 15.02 -18.35
CA ALA A 84 7.01 15.36 -18.87
C ALA A 84 8.08 15.34 -17.75
N ASN A 85 8.00 14.36 -16.89
CA ASN A 85 8.89 14.13 -15.75
C ASN A 85 10.10 13.28 -16.14
N ARG A 86 11.00 13.04 -15.18
CA ARG A 86 12.26 12.34 -15.42
C ARG A 86 12.06 10.91 -15.93
N THR A 87 11.05 10.21 -15.44
CA THR A 87 10.77 8.80 -15.80
C THR A 87 10.30 8.67 -17.25
N LEU A 88 9.61 9.67 -17.79
CA LEU A 88 9.05 9.65 -19.13
C LEU A 88 9.75 10.62 -20.11
N SER A 89 10.87 11.22 -19.71
CA SER A 89 11.60 12.24 -20.48
C SER A 89 12.05 11.78 -21.87
N ASP A 90 12.27 10.49 -22.06
CA ASP A 90 12.65 9.90 -23.35
C ASP A 90 11.48 9.85 -24.37
N GLU A 91 10.24 9.94 -23.87
CA GLU A 91 9.04 9.74 -24.68
C GLU A 91 8.07 10.92 -24.65
N ILE A 92 8.07 11.71 -23.57
CA ILE A 92 7.22 12.88 -23.39
C ILE A 92 8.07 14.12 -23.14
N ASN A 93 7.95 15.09 -24.00
CA ASN A 93 8.55 16.40 -23.81
C ASN A 93 7.47 17.48 -23.64
N PHE A 94 7.83 18.60 -23.05
CA PHE A 94 6.91 19.72 -22.77
C PHE A 94 6.25 20.34 -24.00
N GLU A 95 6.81 20.16 -25.19
CA GLU A 95 6.27 20.69 -26.45
C GLU A 95 5.10 19.88 -26.97
N MET A 96 4.96 18.63 -26.53
CA MET A 96 3.89 17.73 -26.97
C MET A 96 2.50 18.27 -26.62
N THR A 97 1.57 17.98 -27.52
CA THR A 97 0.15 18.23 -27.30
C THR A 97 -0.43 17.18 -26.34
N ASP A 98 -1.57 17.51 -25.71
CA ASP A 98 -2.28 16.56 -24.86
C ASP A 98 -2.65 15.28 -25.61
N LYS A 99 -3.01 15.38 -26.89
CA LYS A 99 -3.36 14.19 -27.72
C LYS A 99 -2.18 13.25 -27.91
N GLU A 100 -1.00 13.78 -28.19
CA GLU A 100 0.22 12.99 -28.34
C GLU A 100 0.60 12.35 -27.00
N THR A 101 0.53 13.12 -25.92
CA THR A 101 0.79 12.62 -24.57
C THR A 101 -0.18 11.51 -24.17
N GLN A 102 -1.48 11.65 -24.50
CA GLN A 102 -2.48 10.61 -24.27
C GLN A 102 -2.12 9.28 -24.94
N ILE A 103 -1.58 9.31 -26.16
CA ILE A 103 -1.15 8.08 -26.87
C ILE A 103 -0.04 7.38 -26.11
N VAL A 104 0.97 8.14 -25.64
CA VAL A 104 2.09 7.59 -24.90
C VAL A 104 1.61 7.04 -23.54
N VAL A 105 0.79 7.79 -22.83
CA VAL A 105 0.25 7.37 -21.51
C VAL A 105 -0.60 6.09 -21.63
N ARG A 106 -1.46 5.97 -22.66
CA ARG A 106 -2.22 4.74 -22.93
C ARG A 106 -1.30 3.54 -23.11
N ARG A 107 -0.26 3.70 -23.92
CA ARG A 107 0.72 2.63 -24.14
C ARG A 107 1.44 2.25 -22.85
N LYS A 108 1.84 3.22 -22.02
CA LYS A 108 2.49 2.97 -20.73
C LYS A 108 1.57 2.25 -19.73
N ILE A 109 0.29 2.57 -19.75
CA ILE A 109 -0.70 1.83 -18.95
C ILE A 109 -0.81 0.39 -19.43
N ASP A 110 -0.90 0.14 -20.73
CA ASP A 110 -0.96 -1.23 -21.27
C ASP A 110 0.31 -2.01 -20.93
N GLU A 111 1.50 -1.43 -21.05
CA GLU A 111 2.77 -2.02 -20.63
C GLU A 111 2.76 -2.37 -19.14
N SER A 112 2.24 -1.47 -18.29
CA SER A 112 2.12 -1.68 -16.85
C SER A 112 1.15 -2.82 -16.51
N ILE A 113 0.01 -2.91 -17.22
CA ILE A 113 -0.97 -3.98 -17.08
C ILE A 113 -0.35 -5.33 -17.46
N VAL A 114 0.41 -5.38 -18.57
CA VAL A 114 1.11 -6.60 -18.99
C VAL A 114 2.14 -7.02 -17.94
N SER A 115 2.92 -6.09 -17.43
CA SER A 115 3.90 -6.35 -16.38
C SER A 115 3.25 -6.87 -15.11
N ALA A 116 2.16 -6.25 -14.66
CA ALA A 116 1.41 -6.70 -13.49
C ALA A 116 0.83 -8.11 -13.68
N PHE A 117 0.31 -8.42 -14.87
CA PHE A 117 -0.18 -9.75 -15.23
C PHE A 117 0.93 -10.82 -15.12
N GLU A 118 2.12 -10.53 -15.66
CA GLU A 118 3.26 -11.46 -15.60
C GLU A 118 3.75 -11.68 -14.15
N VAL A 119 3.76 -10.62 -13.34
CA VAL A 119 4.10 -10.74 -11.91
C VAL A 119 3.07 -11.62 -11.19
N LEU A 120 1.78 -11.40 -11.43
CA LEU A 120 0.70 -12.18 -10.85
C LEU A 120 0.81 -13.65 -11.24
N ARG A 121 1.04 -13.94 -12.53
CA ARG A 121 1.25 -15.30 -13.04
C ARG A 121 2.39 -16.00 -12.32
N LYS A 122 3.56 -15.35 -12.21
CA LYS A 122 4.73 -15.91 -11.50
C LYS A 122 4.45 -16.19 -10.03
N ARG A 123 3.62 -15.38 -9.37
CA ARG A 123 3.21 -15.60 -7.97
C ARG A 123 2.32 -16.83 -7.84
N ILE A 124 1.33 -16.96 -8.73
CA ILE A 124 0.40 -18.08 -8.73
C ILE A 124 1.13 -19.38 -9.04
N ASP A 125 2.06 -19.38 -9.99
CA ASP A 125 2.89 -20.55 -10.30
C ASP A 125 3.70 -21.03 -9.08
N LYS A 126 4.23 -20.09 -8.28
CA LYS A 126 4.95 -20.39 -7.03
C LYS A 126 4.05 -20.88 -5.89
N PHE A 127 2.77 -20.58 -5.95
CA PHE A 127 1.81 -21.01 -4.92
C PHE A 127 1.53 -22.52 -4.95
N GLY A 128 1.86 -23.20 -6.05
CA GLY A 128 1.78 -24.64 -6.18
C GLY A 128 0.35 -25.16 -6.44
N VAL A 129 -0.55 -24.33 -6.95
CA VAL A 129 -1.87 -24.78 -7.44
C VAL A 129 -1.68 -25.51 -8.76
N THR A 130 -2.32 -26.68 -8.89
CA THR A 130 -2.26 -27.46 -10.11
C THR A 130 -3.13 -26.79 -11.19
N GLN A 131 -2.50 -26.37 -12.28
CA GLN A 131 -3.17 -25.81 -13.46
C GLN A 131 -4.07 -24.59 -13.20
N PRO A 132 -3.50 -23.48 -12.71
CA PRO A 132 -4.25 -22.24 -12.58
C PRO A 132 -4.64 -21.73 -13.96
N ASN A 133 -5.84 -21.17 -14.10
CA ASN A 133 -6.26 -20.44 -15.28
C ASN A 133 -6.21 -18.94 -14.99
N ILE A 134 -5.45 -18.20 -15.78
CA ILE A 134 -5.27 -16.76 -15.60
C ILE A 134 -5.51 -16.09 -16.95
N GLN A 135 -6.49 -15.21 -17.02
CA GLN A 135 -6.91 -14.54 -18.24
C GLN A 135 -7.11 -13.05 -18.05
N ARG A 136 -6.65 -12.25 -19.00
CA ARG A 136 -6.98 -10.82 -19.07
C ARG A 136 -8.39 -10.65 -19.65
N LEU A 137 -9.23 -9.87 -18.99
CA LEU A 137 -10.58 -9.56 -19.43
C LEU A 137 -10.59 -8.22 -20.19
N GLY A 138 -10.33 -8.30 -21.49
CA GLY A 138 -10.30 -7.11 -22.36
C GLY A 138 -9.18 -6.14 -22.00
N THR A 139 -9.43 -4.84 -22.25
CA THR A 139 -8.50 -3.72 -21.97
C THR A 139 -8.76 -3.00 -20.65
N SER A 140 -9.70 -3.50 -19.85
CA SER A 140 -10.17 -2.83 -18.62
C SER A 140 -9.24 -2.98 -17.41
N GLY A 141 -8.10 -3.66 -17.57
CA GLY A 141 -7.19 -3.98 -16.45
C GLY A 141 -7.73 -5.06 -15.51
N ARG A 142 -8.83 -5.76 -15.88
CA ARG A 142 -9.36 -6.89 -15.11
C ARG A 142 -8.67 -8.19 -15.51
N ILE A 143 -8.40 -9.02 -14.50
CA ILE A 143 -7.75 -10.32 -14.64
C ILE A 143 -8.62 -11.35 -13.93
N LEU A 144 -9.07 -12.36 -14.66
CA LEU A 144 -9.72 -13.54 -14.11
C LEU A 144 -8.65 -14.51 -13.64
N VAL A 145 -8.78 -14.99 -12.42
CA VAL A 145 -7.90 -16.00 -11.81
C VAL A 145 -8.76 -17.13 -11.27
N GLU A 146 -8.55 -18.33 -11.81
CA GLU A 146 -9.19 -19.55 -11.37
C GLU A 146 -8.13 -20.50 -10.80
N LEU A 147 -8.34 -20.92 -9.55
CA LEU A 147 -7.41 -21.78 -8.81
C LEU A 147 -8.10 -23.08 -8.41
N PRO A 148 -8.07 -24.10 -9.27
CA PRO A 148 -8.72 -25.39 -8.99
C PRO A 148 -8.12 -26.06 -7.76
N GLY A 149 -8.97 -26.55 -6.85
CA GLY A 149 -8.56 -27.25 -5.64
C GLY A 149 -8.04 -26.37 -4.51
N ALA A 150 -7.94 -25.06 -4.70
CA ALA A 150 -7.63 -24.14 -3.61
C ALA A 150 -8.82 -24.03 -2.65
N LYS A 151 -8.57 -24.12 -1.34
CA LYS A 151 -9.61 -24.09 -0.29
C LYS A 151 -9.49 -22.91 0.64
N ASP A 152 -8.29 -22.36 0.78
CA ASP A 152 -7.98 -21.27 1.69
C ASP A 152 -8.08 -19.93 0.95
N VAL A 153 -9.26 -19.30 1.09
CA VAL A 153 -9.58 -18.03 0.42
C VAL A 153 -8.67 -16.90 0.93
N ASP A 154 -8.45 -16.81 2.25
CA ASP A 154 -7.68 -15.75 2.87
C ASP A 154 -6.21 -15.80 2.43
N ARG A 155 -5.65 -17.00 2.38
CA ARG A 155 -4.28 -17.19 1.91
C ARG A 155 -4.12 -16.82 0.43
N VAL A 156 -5.09 -17.17 -0.41
CA VAL A 156 -5.11 -16.80 -1.83
C VAL A 156 -5.27 -15.29 -1.97
N GLN A 157 -6.18 -14.67 -1.23
CA GLN A 157 -6.38 -13.23 -1.27
C GLN A 157 -5.11 -12.48 -0.87
N ASN A 158 -4.48 -12.87 0.23
CA ASN A 158 -3.22 -12.29 0.68
C ASN A 158 -2.10 -12.45 -0.37
N LEU A 159 -2.00 -13.61 -1.02
CA LEU A 159 -1.04 -13.83 -2.09
C LEU A 159 -1.26 -12.91 -3.30
N LEU A 160 -2.52 -12.77 -3.72
CA LEU A 160 -2.88 -11.99 -4.90
C LEU A 160 -2.79 -10.48 -4.65
N GLN A 161 -3.16 -10.02 -3.45
CA GLN A 161 -3.16 -8.60 -3.07
C GLN A 161 -1.82 -8.11 -2.53
N SER A 162 -0.92 -9.01 -2.08
CA SER A 162 0.37 -8.60 -1.55
C SER A 162 1.16 -7.86 -2.62
N THR A 163 1.48 -6.62 -2.36
CA THR A 163 2.39 -5.81 -3.18
C THR A 163 3.77 -5.86 -2.53
N ALA A 164 4.78 -6.26 -3.30
CA ALA A 164 6.16 -6.10 -2.87
C ALA A 164 6.69 -4.81 -3.50
N GLN A 165 6.73 -3.74 -2.74
CA GLN A 165 7.40 -2.52 -3.14
C GLN A 165 8.88 -2.66 -2.77
N LEU A 166 9.76 -2.51 -3.75
CA LEU A 166 11.19 -2.47 -3.49
C LEU A 166 11.56 -1.05 -3.09
N GLU A 167 12.03 -0.91 -1.87
CA GLU A 167 12.47 0.36 -1.33
C GLU A 167 13.94 0.25 -0.91
N PHE A 168 14.71 1.29 -1.20
CA PHE A 168 16.08 1.43 -0.74
C PHE A 168 16.12 2.54 0.31
N TRP A 169 16.54 2.14 1.53
CA TRP A 169 16.66 3.06 2.65
C TRP A 169 18.12 3.25 2.99
N GLU A 170 18.54 4.51 3.04
CA GLU A 170 19.81 4.82 3.69
C GLU A 170 19.64 4.67 5.20
N THR A 171 20.48 3.89 5.82
CA THR A 171 20.44 3.64 7.25
C THR A 171 21.61 4.30 7.94
N TYR A 172 21.36 4.85 9.12
CA TYR A 172 22.42 5.28 10.00
C TYR A 172 23.09 4.09 10.66
N LYS A 173 24.38 4.23 10.97
CA LYS A 173 25.06 3.21 11.78
C LYS A 173 24.54 3.23 13.20
N ASN A 174 24.50 2.05 13.83
CA ASN A 174 24.02 1.93 15.21
C ASN A 174 24.76 2.84 16.19
N ASP A 175 26.08 2.96 16.02
CA ASP A 175 26.93 3.79 16.89
C ASP A 175 26.58 5.28 16.84
N GLU A 176 26.11 5.75 15.70
CA GLU A 176 25.70 7.17 15.50
C GLU A 176 24.32 7.45 16.10
N PHE A 177 23.42 6.46 16.03
CA PHE A 177 22.02 6.66 16.41
C PHE A 177 21.72 6.29 17.86
N ILE A 178 22.52 5.40 18.48
CA ILE A 178 22.23 4.90 19.84
C ILE A 178 22.30 6.00 20.90
N SER A 179 23.23 6.93 20.75
CA SER A 179 23.38 8.08 21.65
C SER A 179 22.14 8.97 21.63
N PHE A 180 21.59 9.22 20.44
CA PHE A 180 20.35 9.99 20.26
C PHE A 180 19.15 9.27 20.89
N LEU A 181 19.05 7.94 20.71
CA LEU A 181 17.94 7.14 21.31
C LEU A 181 17.97 7.18 22.84
N ILE A 182 19.16 7.08 23.45
CA ILE A 182 19.33 7.13 24.90
C ILE A 182 18.93 8.52 25.44
N GLU A 183 19.37 9.59 24.75
CA GLU A 183 19.03 10.96 25.13
C GLU A 183 17.53 11.21 24.99
N ALA A 184 16.92 10.82 23.88
CA ALA A 184 15.48 10.92 23.65
C ALA A 184 14.68 10.12 24.70
N ASN A 185 15.11 8.91 25.03
CA ASN A 185 14.48 8.10 26.07
C ASN A 185 14.54 8.76 27.45
N THR A 186 15.68 9.32 27.80
CA THR A 186 15.86 10.05 29.07
C THR A 186 14.98 11.30 29.12
N TYR A 187 14.94 12.08 28.04
CA TYR A 187 14.10 13.26 27.92
C TYR A 187 12.61 12.95 28.07
N LEU A 188 12.11 11.95 27.35
CA LEU A 188 10.72 11.50 27.45
C LEU A 188 10.38 10.91 28.81
N GLY A 189 11.31 10.17 29.43
CA GLY A 189 11.14 9.65 30.78
C GLY A 189 11.02 10.75 31.84
N THR A 190 11.76 11.86 31.71
CA THR A 190 11.64 13.02 32.59
C THR A 190 10.32 13.76 32.41
N GLN A 191 9.87 13.92 31.17
CA GLN A 191 8.57 14.53 30.87
C GLN A 191 7.40 13.70 31.41
N SER A 192 7.43 12.38 31.26
CA SER A 192 6.40 11.48 31.78
C SER A 192 6.29 11.55 33.28
N LYS A 193 7.40 11.63 33.98
CA LYS A 193 7.43 11.80 35.48
C LYS A 193 6.90 13.17 35.90
N ALA A 194 7.26 14.24 35.16
CA ALA A 194 6.77 15.59 35.46
C ALA A 194 5.24 15.68 35.28
N LYS A 195 4.70 15.05 34.20
CA LYS A 195 3.26 15.01 33.98
C LYS A 195 2.51 14.23 35.06
N ALA A 196 3.03 13.07 35.45
CA ALA A 196 2.45 12.25 36.50
C ALA A 196 2.50 12.94 37.89
N SER A 197 3.48 13.83 38.15
CA SER A 197 3.56 14.63 39.38
C SER A 197 2.53 15.75 39.39
N LEU A 198 2.26 16.37 38.22
CA LEU A 198 1.25 17.43 38.08
C LEU A 198 -0.18 16.90 38.23
N GLU A 199 -0.44 15.68 37.78
CA GLU A 199 -1.75 15.03 37.91
C GLU A 199 -2.03 14.62 39.37
N LYS A 200 -1.00 14.26 40.14
CA LYS A 200 -1.15 13.93 41.59
C LYS A 200 -1.38 15.13 42.50
N ASP A 201 -0.92 16.31 42.11
CA ASP A 201 -1.15 17.53 42.87
C ASP A 201 -2.52 18.19 42.59
N SER A 202 -3.22 17.74 41.56
CA SER A 202 -4.56 18.24 41.20
C SER A 202 -5.72 17.47 41.87
N GLU A 203 -5.45 16.31 42.46
CA GLU A 203 -6.45 15.47 43.15
C GLU A 203 -6.34 15.52 44.69
N LYS A 204 -6.45 16.71 45.26
CA LYS A 204 -6.79 16.88 46.67
C LYS A 204 -7.98 17.81 46.78
N ASP A 205 -9.15 17.31 46.47
CA ASP A 205 -10.40 17.68 47.12
C ASP A 205 -11.49 16.63 46.86
N GLU A 206 -11.93 16.07 47.95
CA GLU A 206 -13.17 15.35 48.30
C GLU A 206 -14.05 14.75 47.20
N SER A 207 -14.17 13.45 47.21
CA SER A 207 -15.39 12.65 47.43
C SER A 207 -15.52 11.40 46.56
N SER A 208 -15.86 10.35 47.24
CA SER A 208 -16.70 9.18 46.94
C SER A 208 -16.02 7.89 46.43
N GLU A 209 -16.22 6.88 47.28
CA GLU A 209 -15.85 5.45 47.14
C GLU A 209 -16.43 4.76 45.87
N ILE A 210 -17.15 5.47 45.01
CA ILE A 210 -17.72 4.92 43.77
C ILE A 210 -16.78 5.16 42.57
N ASP A 211 -15.98 6.22 42.62
CA ASP A 211 -15.02 6.53 41.54
C ASP A 211 -13.80 5.58 41.53
N ASP A 212 -13.43 5.04 42.70
CA ASP A 212 -12.32 4.09 42.81
C ASP A 212 -12.61 2.72 42.16
N LEU A 213 -13.88 2.31 42.12
CA LEU A 213 -14.29 1.05 41.45
C LEU A 213 -14.45 1.20 39.93
N LEU A 214 -14.69 2.40 39.42
CA LEU A 214 -14.75 2.68 38.01
C LEU A 214 -13.37 2.93 37.40
N ALA A 215 -12.43 3.42 38.17
CA ALA A 215 -11.03 3.60 37.78
C ALA A 215 -10.31 2.27 37.47
N ASP A 216 -10.66 1.21 38.18
CA ASP A 216 -10.04 -0.12 38.02
C ASP A 216 -10.46 -0.83 36.70
N VAL A 217 -11.61 -0.47 36.14
CA VAL A 217 -12.10 -1.03 34.84
C VAL A 217 -11.61 -0.22 33.65
N ALA A 218 -11.35 1.08 33.81
CA ALA A 218 -10.86 1.96 32.75
C ALA A 218 -9.33 1.90 32.54
N ASN A 219 -8.58 1.29 33.46
CA ASN A 219 -7.11 1.28 33.49
C ASN A 219 -6.46 0.05 32.80
N GLN A 220 -7.20 -0.75 32.03
CA GLN A 220 -6.57 -1.88 31.32
C GLN A 220 -5.79 -1.48 30.07
N ASP A 221 -5.86 -0.21 29.61
CA ASP A 221 -5.10 0.29 28.45
C ASP A 221 -4.14 1.47 28.76
N SER A 222 -4.02 1.92 30.00
CA SER A 222 -3.04 2.94 30.36
C SER A 222 -1.71 2.29 30.73
N ILE A 223 -0.77 2.32 29.81
CA ILE A 223 0.64 2.00 30.06
C ILE A 223 1.12 2.91 31.18
N ALA A 224 1.42 2.33 32.35
CA ALA A 224 1.99 3.06 33.46
C ALA A 224 3.19 3.90 33.01
N PRO A 225 3.40 5.13 33.54
CA PRO A 225 4.51 5.98 33.08
C PRO A 225 5.84 5.29 33.39
N THR A 226 6.45 4.76 32.34
CA THR A 226 7.72 4.04 32.44
C THR A 226 8.88 5.02 32.46
N SER A 227 9.96 4.68 33.19
CA SER A 227 11.18 5.48 33.19
C SER A 227 11.93 5.41 31.82
N ASN A 228 11.55 4.45 30.96
CA ASN A 228 12.19 4.18 29.68
C ASN A 228 11.16 4.05 28.55
N PRO A 229 10.45 5.13 28.17
CA PRO A 229 9.30 5.07 27.28
C PRO A 229 9.61 4.58 25.87
N ILE A 230 10.85 4.68 25.42
CA ILE A 230 11.30 4.14 24.14
C ILE A 230 11.85 2.72 24.31
N LEU A 231 12.73 2.51 25.28
CA LEU A 231 13.43 1.24 25.44
C LEU A 231 12.51 0.10 25.89
N ASP A 232 11.48 0.39 26.66
CA ASP A 232 10.49 -0.59 27.10
C ASP A 232 9.58 -1.09 25.98
N ARG A 233 9.56 -0.41 24.85
CA ARG A 233 8.82 -0.81 23.62
C ARG A 233 9.65 -1.64 22.65
N ILE A 234 10.91 -1.90 22.95
CA ILE A 234 11.77 -2.73 22.11
C ILE A 234 11.40 -4.20 22.31
N VAL A 235 10.89 -4.84 21.26
CA VAL A 235 10.49 -6.26 21.26
C VAL A 235 11.63 -7.18 20.81
N GLY A 236 12.56 -6.68 20.02
CA GLY A 236 13.70 -7.46 19.51
C GLY A 236 14.94 -6.61 19.41
N GLN A 237 16.10 -7.20 19.70
CA GLN A 237 17.40 -6.57 19.48
C GLN A 237 17.93 -6.94 18.09
N GLY A 238 18.46 -5.94 17.37
CA GLY A 238 19.16 -6.16 16.12
C GLY A 238 20.50 -6.87 16.33
N TYR A 239 21.01 -7.52 15.30
CA TYR A 239 22.35 -8.11 15.32
C TYR A 239 23.40 -7.01 15.47
N GLN A 240 24.41 -7.26 16.29
CA GLN A 240 25.58 -6.37 16.38
C GLN A 240 26.21 -6.19 14.98
N GLY A 241 26.24 -4.92 14.52
CA GLY A 241 26.74 -4.57 13.19
C GLY A 241 25.74 -4.70 12.03
N GLY A 242 24.50 -5.09 12.30
CA GLY A 242 23.43 -5.12 11.30
C GLY A 242 22.71 -3.78 11.12
N PRO A 243 21.94 -3.60 10.04
CA PRO A 243 21.20 -2.38 9.76
C PRO A 243 19.99 -2.17 10.68
N VAL A 244 19.57 -3.18 11.42
CA VAL A 244 18.42 -3.14 12.33
C VAL A 244 18.90 -3.05 13.76
N LEU A 245 18.65 -1.91 14.42
CA LEU A 245 19.00 -1.68 15.82
C LEU A 245 18.02 -2.37 16.76
N ALA A 246 16.73 -2.20 16.53
CA ALA A 246 15.65 -2.70 17.36
C ALA A 246 14.34 -2.78 16.60
N GLN A 247 13.39 -3.58 17.13
CA GLN A 247 12.00 -3.62 16.68
C GLN A 247 11.11 -3.11 17.81
N PHE A 248 10.17 -2.27 17.46
CA PHE A 248 9.19 -1.72 18.39
C PHE A 248 7.86 -2.46 18.27
N ALA A 249 7.14 -2.61 19.39
CA ALA A 249 5.78 -3.09 19.37
C ALA A 249 4.87 -2.05 18.71
N SER A 250 4.00 -2.50 17.81
CA SER A 250 2.96 -1.68 17.17
C SER A 250 1.81 -1.40 18.12
#